data_d6ddf94f330f68b87f32882eae67379c
#
_entry.id   d6ddf94f330f68b87f32882eae67379c
#
_cell.length_a   1.000
_cell.length_b   1.000
_cell.length_c   1.000
_cell.angle_alpha   90.00
_cell.angle_beta   90.00
_cell.angle_gamma   90.00
#
_symmetry.space_group_name_H-M   'P 1'
#
loop_
_entity.id
_entity.type
_entity.pdbx_description
1 polymer ?
#
loop_
_entity_poly.entity_id
_entity_poly.type
_entity_poly.pdbx_seq_one_letter_code
_entity_poly.pdbx_strand_id
1 'polypeptide(L)'
;MGTPALVVWSMALGAIAAVALARAGDLALRPERMQLRALAYHLGVFLLVLVESGVLRQAAHPSAERLRVLQVLAGPLCVGFANFWIRGWLAAGERDRLMAAALRASAFVLPAGGIAALALPPGLQLPASALLALAGSGLTCWLTVRAWTIGDRLALPMAAGCLLTLPAIAGLYALAMRLGSWGLAGHAAVAFAAAASNAVTGHVLWRRARRAWRTQEPGGAPALDPVTRVHSAEALVRQLVAAQKRRRRTGREGALLAVTVFAPERIAAQAGPAALDEVWMTLAARIQREAGPVNPVGRYWDRCFVALVETIPARPWLRTLGLRLAAALRQPVEVTGRDGEPVRLRVDFGVGVVLLSRRPAEVEDVLDAAQRLAEAARGLPSRAATADPRDGGAVPLEQARLEAGPPERAAAAAAVAGRAAP
;
A
#
# COMPACT_ATOMS: atom_id res chain seq x y z
N MET A 1 -3.84 1.26 -43.07
CA MET A 1 -4.48 2.24 -42.20
C MET A 1 -4.67 3.51 -42.97
N GLY A 2 -5.88 4.10 -43.01
CA GLY A 2 -6.15 5.36 -43.70
C GLY A 2 -5.59 6.58 -42.96
N THR A 3 -5.35 7.68 -43.66
CA THR A 3 -4.83 8.92 -43.08
C THR A 3 -5.59 9.41 -41.86
N PRO A 4 -6.95 9.38 -41.78
CA PRO A 4 -7.68 9.83 -40.60
C PRO A 4 -7.41 8.96 -39.36
N ALA A 5 -7.31 7.64 -39.55
CA ALA A 5 -6.99 6.74 -38.42
C ALA A 5 -5.56 6.94 -37.90
N LEU A 6 -4.61 7.26 -38.78
CA LEU A 6 -3.24 7.60 -38.39
C LEU A 6 -3.21 8.87 -37.54
N VAL A 7 -3.97 9.91 -37.91
CA VAL A 7 -4.06 11.13 -37.10
C VAL A 7 -4.59 10.83 -35.68
N VAL A 8 -5.67 10.05 -35.60
CA VAL A 8 -6.24 9.65 -34.29
C VAL A 8 -5.21 8.96 -33.41
N TRP A 9 -4.45 7.99 -33.95
CA TRP A 9 -3.44 7.27 -33.19
C TRP A 9 -2.23 8.15 -32.86
N SER A 10 -1.83 9.06 -33.75
CA SER A 10 -0.77 10.02 -33.45
C SER A 10 -1.14 10.95 -32.30
N MET A 11 -2.40 11.40 -32.22
CA MET A 11 -2.90 12.19 -31.09
C MET A 11 -2.90 11.39 -29.79
N ALA A 12 -3.37 10.14 -29.81
CA ALA A 12 -3.36 9.28 -28.63
C ALA A 12 -1.94 9.00 -28.13
N LEU A 13 -1.01 8.67 -29.03
CA LEU A 13 0.40 8.48 -28.71
C LEU A 13 1.04 9.77 -28.18
N GLY A 14 0.70 10.93 -28.76
CA GLY A 14 1.14 12.23 -28.25
C GLY A 14 0.67 12.49 -26.82
N ALA A 15 -0.60 12.18 -26.51
CA ALA A 15 -1.13 12.31 -25.16
C ALA A 15 -0.43 11.36 -24.15
N ILE A 16 -0.18 10.11 -24.55
CA ILE A 16 0.55 9.15 -23.71
C ILE A 16 2.00 9.60 -23.51
N ALA A 17 2.66 10.07 -24.57
CA ALA A 17 4.02 10.59 -24.52
C ALA A 17 4.13 11.82 -23.60
N ALA A 18 3.14 12.72 -23.63
CA ALA A 18 3.11 13.91 -22.77
C ALA A 18 3.08 13.50 -21.27
N VAL A 19 2.30 12.47 -20.92
CA VAL A 19 2.30 11.92 -19.55
C VAL A 19 3.66 11.31 -19.19
N ALA A 20 4.28 10.56 -20.11
CA ALA A 20 5.61 9.97 -19.89
C ALA A 20 6.68 11.06 -19.71
N LEU A 21 6.66 12.11 -20.54
CA LEU A 21 7.58 13.26 -20.44
C LEU A 21 7.39 14.02 -19.12
N ALA A 22 6.16 14.24 -18.67
CA ALA A 22 5.91 14.82 -17.36
C ALA A 22 6.52 13.97 -16.22
N ARG A 23 6.45 12.62 -16.33
CA ARG A 23 7.09 11.72 -15.35
C ARG A 23 8.62 11.74 -15.47
N ALA A 24 9.17 11.88 -16.66
CA ALA A 24 10.61 12.06 -16.87
C ALA A 24 11.10 13.37 -16.21
N GLY A 25 10.35 14.46 -16.34
CA GLY A 25 10.61 15.71 -15.64
C GLY A 25 10.59 15.55 -14.12
N ASP A 26 9.56 14.88 -13.57
CA ASP A 26 9.49 14.58 -12.13
C ASP A 26 10.71 13.74 -11.66
N LEU A 27 11.15 12.76 -12.46
CA LEU A 27 12.31 11.92 -12.18
C LEU A 27 13.63 12.71 -12.21
N ALA A 28 13.78 13.62 -13.18
CA ALA A 28 14.96 14.47 -13.27
C ALA A 28 15.10 15.42 -12.09
N LEU A 29 13.98 15.95 -11.60
CA LEU A 29 13.97 16.82 -10.43
C LEU A 29 14.17 16.05 -9.12
N ARG A 30 13.73 14.79 -9.06
CA ARG A 30 13.77 13.95 -7.86
C ARG A 30 13.99 12.47 -8.24
N PRO A 31 15.23 11.98 -8.23
CA PRO A 31 15.58 10.62 -8.67
C PRO A 31 15.16 9.58 -7.61
N GLU A 32 13.88 9.22 -7.59
CA GLU A 32 13.33 8.19 -6.73
C GLU A 32 12.98 6.93 -7.53
N ARG A 33 13.22 5.74 -6.94
CA ARG A 33 12.87 4.43 -7.56
C ARG A 33 11.41 4.34 -7.95
N MET A 34 10.53 5.02 -7.23
CA MET A 34 9.10 5.04 -7.51
C MET A 34 8.78 5.83 -8.77
N GLN A 35 9.47 6.96 -9.02
CA GLN A 35 9.31 7.77 -10.24
C GLN A 35 9.84 7.02 -11.46
N LEU A 36 10.99 6.33 -11.33
CA LEU A 36 11.52 5.49 -12.40
C LEU A 36 10.54 4.40 -12.83
N ARG A 37 9.90 3.72 -11.87
CA ARG A 37 8.89 2.68 -12.16
C ARG A 37 7.65 3.26 -12.82
N ALA A 38 7.21 4.45 -12.40
CA ALA A 38 6.09 5.14 -13.02
C ALA A 38 6.39 5.53 -14.47
N LEU A 39 7.57 6.08 -14.74
CA LEU A 39 8.02 6.38 -16.09
C LEU A 39 8.07 5.12 -16.96
N ALA A 40 8.67 4.03 -16.46
CA ALA A 40 8.76 2.77 -17.19
C ALA A 40 7.36 2.20 -17.53
N TYR A 41 6.38 2.34 -16.64
CA TYR A 41 4.99 1.98 -16.93
C TYR A 41 4.42 2.77 -18.11
N HIS A 42 4.53 4.09 -18.11
CA HIS A 42 4.00 4.93 -19.21
C HIS A 42 4.72 4.69 -20.53
N LEU A 43 6.03 4.40 -20.50
CA LEU A 43 6.78 3.99 -21.68
C LEU A 43 6.32 2.61 -22.19
N GLY A 44 6.02 1.67 -21.29
CA GLY A 44 5.45 0.37 -21.65
C GLY A 44 4.09 0.50 -22.34
N VAL A 45 3.21 1.35 -21.81
CA VAL A 45 1.91 1.64 -22.46
C VAL A 45 2.10 2.31 -23.80
N PHE A 46 3.02 3.28 -23.91
CA PHE A 46 3.35 3.92 -25.19
C PHE A 46 3.80 2.89 -26.23
N LEU A 47 4.72 2.00 -25.86
CA LEU A 47 5.22 0.94 -26.75
C LEU A 47 4.11 -0.02 -27.17
N LEU A 48 3.26 -0.46 -26.23
CA LEU A 48 2.12 -1.31 -26.52
C LEU A 48 1.19 -0.68 -27.56
N VAL A 49 0.79 0.57 -27.34
CA VAL A 49 -0.09 1.30 -28.28
C VAL A 49 0.60 1.50 -29.62
N LEU A 50 1.86 1.87 -29.65
CA LEU A 50 2.64 2.07 -30.87
C LEU A 50 2.70 0.80 -31.75
N VAL A 51 2.91 -0.35 -31.10
CA VAL A 51 3.05 -1.65 -31.80
C VAL A 51 1.70 -2.18 -32.28
N GLU A 52 0.68 -2.18 -31.41
CA GLU A 52 -0.60 -2.82 -31.71
C GLU A 52 -1.51 -1.96 -32.59
N SER A 53 -1.41 -0.63 -32.52
CA SER A 53 -2.19 0.29 -33.37
C SER A 53 -1.80 0.21 -34.85
N GLY A 54 -0.64 -0.36 -35.17
CA GLY A 54 -0.10 -0.43 -36.51
C GLY A 54 0.66 0.84 -36.94
N VAL A 55 0.83 1.84 -36.08
CA VAL A 55 1.62 3.05 -36.35
C VAL A 55 3.10 2.68 -36.55
N LEU A 56 3.66 1.77 -35.72
CA LEU A 56 5.04 1.30 -35.88
C LEU A 56 5.28 0.68 -37.29
N ARG A 57 4.33 -0.10 -37.78
CA ARG A 57 4.40 -0.70 -39.11
C ARG A 57 4.47 0.35 -40.22
N GLN A 58 3.74 1.46 -40.05
CA GLN A 58 3.72 2.55 -41.03
C GLN A 58 4.98 3.46 -40.96
N ALA A 59 5.49 3.69 -39.75
CA ALA A 59 6.61 4.60 -39.52
C ALA A 59 7.98 3.95 -39.77
N ALA A 60 8.18 2.71 -39.32
CA ALA A 60 9.50 2.06 -39.32
C ALA A 60 9.61 0.86 -40.28
N HIS A 61 8.52 0.42 -40.90
CA HIS A 61 8.48 -0.72 -41.85
C HIS A 61 9.25 -1.96 -41.38
N PRO A 62 9.04 -2.45 -40.12
CA PRO A 62 9.74 -3.62 -39.62
C PRO A 62 9.37 -4.86 -40.42
N SER A 63 10.25 -5.87 -40.45
CA SER A 63 9.91 -7.17 -41.06
C SER A 63 8.68 -7.77 -40.38
N ALA A 64 7.88 -8.55 -41.09
CA ALA A 64 6.65 -9.15 -40.59
C ALA A 64 6.91 -10.03 -39.35
N GLU A 65 8.04 -10.71 -39.32
CA GLU A 65 8.46 -11.53 -38.16
C GLU A 65 8.78 -10.67 -36.93
N ARG A 66 9.59 -9.63 -37.06
CA ARG A 66 9.92 -8.71 -35.97
C ARG A 66 8.67 -8.03 -35.40
N LEU A 67 7.78 -7.55 -36.29
CA LEU A 67 6.52 -6.97 -35.86
C LEU A 67 5.68 -7.95 -35.05
N ARG A 68 5.56 -9.20 -35.51
CA ARG A 68 4.82 -10.26 -34.82
C ARG A 68 5.38 -10.54 -33.43
N VAL A 69 6.70 -10.69 -33.31
CA VAL A 69 7.35 -10.89 -32.00
C VAL A 69 7.06 -9.74 -31.05
N LEU A 70 7.16 -8.49 -31.54
CA LEU A 70 6.84 -7.30 -30.74
C LEU A 70 5.37 -7.30 -30.29
N GLN A 71 4.43 -7.63 -31.18
CA GLN A 71 3.01 -7.69 -30.88
C GLN A 71 2.66 -8.78 -29.85
N VAL A 72 3.27 -9.96 -29.97
CA VAL A 72 3.05 -11.05 -29.02
C VAL A 72 3.58 -10.72 -27.62
N LEU A 73 4.70 -10.00 -27.53
CA LEU A 73 5.34 -9.71 -26.25
C LEU A 73 4.82 -8.43 -25.58
N ALA A 74 4.42 -7.41 -26.35
CA ALA A 74 4.14 -6.08 -25.82
C ALA A 74 3.06 -6.07 -24.73
N GLY A 75 1.93 -6.77 -24.95
CA GLY A 75 0.83 -6.82 -23.99
C GLY A 75 1.19 -7.55 -22.69
N PRO A 76 1.59 -8.82 -22.74
CA PRO A 76 1.96 -9.58 -21.54
C PRO A 76 3.07 -8.93 -20.73
N LEU A 77 4.10 -8.37 -21.38
CA LEU A 77 5.18 -7.64 -20.70
C LEU A 77 4.68 -6.35 -20.04
N CYS A 78 3.88 -5.55 -20.75
CA CYS A 78 3.35 -4.29 -20.23
C CYS A 78 2.44 -4.56 -19.01
N VAL A 79 1.51 -5.52 -19.11
CA VAL A 79 0.58 -5.86 -18.04
C VAL A 79 1.30 -6.55 -16.87
N GLY A 80 2.26 -7.43 -17.14
CA GLY A 80 3.08 -8.06 -16.11
C GLY A 80 3.87 -7.04 -15.30
N PHE A 81 4.50 -6.08 -15.98
CA PHE A 81 5.21 -4.97 -15.34
C PHE A 81 4.26 -4.06 -14.54
N ALA A 82 3.07 -3.75 -15.09
CA ALA A 82 2.05 -3.00 -14.38
C ALA A 82 1.63 -3.69 -13.08
N ASN A 83 1.44 -5.01 -13.09
CA ASN A 83 1.07 -5.79 -11.90
C ASN A 83 2.19 -5.83 -10.86
N PHE A 84 3.44 -5.95 -11.30
CA PHE A 84 4.60 -5.84 -10.39
C PHE A 84 4.64 -4.48 -9.69
N TRP A 85 4.41 -3.41 -10.46
CA TRP A 85 4.43 -2.05 -9.95
C TRP A 85 3.23 -1.74 -9.04
N ILE A 86 2.00 -2.11 -9.45
CA ILE A 86 0.77 -1.91 -8.67
C ILE A 86 0.83 -2.66 -7.33
N ARG A 87 1.45 -3.82 -7.27
CA ARG A 87 1.69 -4.56 -6.02
C ARG A 87 2.41 -3.68 -4.98
N GLY A 88 3.49 -3.00 -5.38
CA GLY A 88 4.23 -2.08 -4.51
C GLY A 88 3.42 -0.83 -4.17
N TRP A 89 2.67 -0.32 -5.14
CA TRP A 89 1.84 0.87 -4.98
C TRP A 89 0.68 0.63 -4.00
N LEU A 90 0.02 -0.53 -4.07
CA LEU A 90 -1.07 -0.91 -3.14
C LEU A 90 -0.55 -1.36 -1.78
N ALA A 91 0.76 -1.51 -1.59
CA ALA A 91 1.36 -2.17 -0.43
C ALA A 91 0.66 -3.51 -0.12
N ALA A 92 0.41 -4.28 -1.18
CA ALA A 92 -0.44 -5.47 -1.15
C ALA A 92 0.08 -6.53 -0.17
N GLY A 93 1.41 -6.64 0.00
CA GLY A 93 2.03 -7.62 0.90
C GLY A 93 1.64 -7.48 2.37
N GLU A 94 1.19 -6.30 2.75
CA GLU A 94 0.87 -5.94 4.14
C GLU A 94 -0.62 -5.84 4.41
N ARG A 95 -1.41 -5.65 3.34
CA ARG A 95 -2.86 -5.48 3.44
C ARG A 95 -3.65 -6.76 3.16
N ASP A 96 -3.19 -7.55 2.19
CA ASP A 96 -3.91 -8.75 1.74
C ASP A 96 -2.92 -9.74 1.09
N ARG A 97 -2.71 -10.89 1.73
CA ARG A 97 -1.81 -11.95 1.23
C ARG A 97 -2.23 -12.48 -0.12
N LEU A 98 -3.56 -12.61 -0.35
CA LEU A 98 -4.09 -13.09 -1.63
C LEU A 98 -3.76 -12.11 -2.75
N MET A 99 -4.01 -10.81 -2.52
CA MET A 99 -3.70 -9.76 -3.48
C MET A 99 -2.20 -9.70 -3.79
N ALA A 100 -1.36 -9.82 -2.76
CA ALA A 100 0.10 -9.83 -2.92
C ALA A 100 0.59 -11.03 -3.74
N ALA A 101 0.04 -12.23 -3.48
CA ALA A 101 0.38 -13.45 -4.19
C ALA A 101 -0.09 -13.39 -5.65
N ALA A 102 -1.34 -12.97 -5.90
CA ALA A 102 -1.91 -12.87 -7.24
C ALA A 102 -1.13 -11.86 -8.12
N LEU A 103 -0.83 -10.66 -7.60
CA LEU A 103 -0.04 -9.67 -8.34
C LEU A 103 1.42 -10.12 -8.55
N ARG A 104 2.00 -10.86 -7.60
CA ARG A 104 3.34 -11.42 -7.77
C ARG A 104 3.35 -12.51 -8.83
N ALA A 105 2.41 -13.45 -8.76
CA ALA A 105 2.30 -14.54 -9.73
C ALA A 105 2.07 -13.97 -11.14
N SER A 106 1.13 -13.05 -11.33
CA SER A 106 0.84 -12.44 -12.62
C SER A 106 2.02 -11.66 -13.20
N ALA A 107 2.81 -10.99 -12.35
CA ALA A 107 4.00 -10.26 -12.78
C ALA A 107 5.07 -11.14 -13.45
N PHE A 108 5.10 -12.44 -13.13
CA PHE A 108 6.02 -13.42 -13.74
C PHE A 108 5.34 -14.30 -14.79
N VAL A 109 4.11 -14.75 -14.52
CA VAL A 109 3.38 -15.66 -15.41
C VAL A 109 3.03 -14.99 -16.74
N LEU A 110 2.65 -13.71 -16.73
CA LEU A 110 2.30 -13.00 -17.97
C LEU A 110 3.48 -12.85 -18.93
N PRO A 111 4.66 -12.32 -18.50
CA PRO A 111 5.84 -12.29 -19.36
C PRO A 111 6.27 -13.67 -19.84
N ALA A 112 6.32 -14.67 -18.95
CA ALA A 112 6.68 -16.04 -19.30
C ALA A 112 5.67 -16.66 -20.30
N GLY A 113 4.37 -16.42 -20.11
CA GLY A 113 3.32 -16.83 -21.03
C GLY A 113 3.44 -16.14 -22.39
N GLY A 114 3.81 -14.84 -22.43
CA GLY A 114 4.09 -14.13 -23.67
C GLY A 114 5.26 -14.74 -24.46
N ILE A 115 6.34 -15.11 -23.76
CA ILE A 115 7.48 -15.81 -24.36
C ILE A 115 7.06 -17.20 -24.87
N ALA A 116 6.32 -17.95 -24.05
CA ALA A 116 5.82 -19.27 -24.46
C ALA A 116 4.85 -19.19 -25.64
N ALA A 117 4.08 -18.11 -25.78
CA ALA A 117 3.19 -17.90 -26.92
C ALA A 117 3.93 -17.81 -28.26
N LEU A 118 5.20 -17.40 -28.26
CA LEU A 118 6.04 -17.40 -29.47
C LEU A 118 6.31 -18.81 -30.03
N ALA A 119 6.22 -19.85 -29.20
CA ALA A 119 6.36 -21.24 -29.61
C ALA A 119 5.08 -21.83 -30.23
N LEU A 120 3.95 -21.12 -30.15
CA LEU A 120 2.69 -21.55 -30.75
C LEU A 120 2.71 -21.35 -32.28
N PRO A 121 1.84 -22.06 -33.02
CA PRO A 121 1.63 -21.78 -34.44
C PRO A 121 1.29 -20.28 -34.66
N PRO A 122 1.75 -19.68 -35.78
CA PRO A 122 1.63 -18.23 -36.02
C PRO A 122 0.20 -17.67 -35.88
N GLY A 123 -0.82 -18.45 -36.23
CA GLY A 123 -2.23 -18.04 -36.11
C GLY A 123 -2.74 -17.99 -34.66
N LEU A 124 -2.09 -18.68 -33.72
CA LEU A 124 -2.50 -18.72 -32.29
C LEU A 124 -1.68 -17.76 -31.39
N GLN A 125 -0.56 -17.23 -31.89
CA GLN A 125 0.33 -16.39 -31.07
C GLN A 125 -0.33 -15.11 -30.58
N LEU A 126 -0.96 -14.34 -31.44
CA LEU A 126 -1.65 -13.09 -31.08
C LEU A 126 -2.92 -13.34 -30.23
N PRO A 127 -3.80 -14.33 -30.56
CA PRO A 127 -4.91 -14.66 -29.68
C PRO A 127 -4.48 -15.08 -28.27
N ALA A 128 -3.42 -15.88 -28.13
CA ALA A 128 -2.88 -16.27 -26.83
C ALA A 128 -2.33 -15.07 -26.05
N SER A 129 -1.58 -14.18 -26.72
CA SER A 129 -1.09 -12.94 -26.11
C SER A 129 -2.22 -12.01 -25.68
N ALA A 130 -3.27 -11.87 -26.51
CA ALA A 130 -4.46 -11.07 -26.18
C ALA A 130 -5.16 -11.61 -24.93
N LEU A 131 -5.35 -12.93 -24.84
CA LEU A 131 -5.96 -13.59 -23.68
C LEU A 131 -5.15 -13.34 -22.40
N LEU A 132 -3.83 -13.50 -22.45
CA LEU A 132 -2.93 -13.24 -21.33
C LEU A 132 -3.02 -11.77 -20.87
N ALA A 133 -2.95 -10.83 -21.81
CA ALA A 133 -3.03 -9.40 -21.49
C ALA A 133 -4.39 -9.01 -20.90
N LEU A 134 -5.49 -9.53 -21.44
CA LEU A 134 -6.84 -9.27 -20.93
C LEU A 134 -7.07 -9.93 -19.58
N ALA A 135 -6.65 -11.18 -19.37
CA ALA A 135 -6.76 -11.85 -18.08
C ALA A 135 -5.96 -11.12 -16.99
N GLY A 136 -4.71 -10.71 -17.32
CA GLY A 136 -3.87 -9.94 -16.41
C GLY A 136 -4.47 -8.59 -16.07
N SER A 137 -5.03 -7.86 -17.03
CA SER A 137 -5.69 -6.57 -16.81
C SER A 137 -6.99 -6.71 -16.04
N GLY A 138 -7.76 -7.76 -16.30
CA GLY A 138 -8.98 -8.10 -15.54
C GLY A 138 -8.65 -8.41 -14.07
N LEU A 139 -7.61 -9.18 -13.82
CA LEU A 139 -7.09 -9.43 -12.48
C LEU A 139 -6.72 -8.12 -11.76
N THR A 140 -6.00 -7.24 -12.44
CA THR A 140 -5.60 -5.93 -11.89
C THR A 140 -6.80 -5.06 -11.57
N CYS A 141 -7.80 -5.02 -12.46
CA CYS A 141 -9.05 -4.30 -12.25
C CYS A 141 -9.78 -4.83 -11.01
N TRP A 142 -9.95 -6.15 -10.91
CA TRP A 142 -10.59 -6.78 -9.75
C TRP A 142 -9.84 -6.47 -8.43
N LEU A 143 -8.52 -6.55 -8.43
CA LEU A 143 -7.71 -6.30 -7.23
C LEU A 143 -7.71 -4.81 -6.83
N THR A 144 -7.79 -3.88 -7.79
CA THR A 144 -7.93 -2.45 -7.46
C THR A 144 -9.32 -2.12 -6.90
N VAL A 145 -10.38 -2.74 -7.41
CA VAL A 145 -11.73 -2.66 -6.83
C VAL A 145 -11.73 -3.24 -5.41
N ARG A 146 -11.12 -4.41 -5.21
CA ARG A 146 -10.95 -5.01 -3.89
C ARG A 146 -10.17 -4.09 -2.93
N ALA A 147 -9.11 -3.43 -3.37
CA ALA A 147 -8.36 -2.47 -2.56
C ALA A 147 -9.24 -1.26 -2.16
N TRP A 148 -10.12 -0.81 -3.05
CA TRP A 148 -11.10 0.22 -2.74
C TRP A 148 -12.09 -0.24 -1.67
N THR A 149 -12.63 -1.45 -1.75
CA THR A 149 -13.55 -2.01 -0.72
C THR A 149 -12.84 -2.17 0.64
N ILE A 150 -11.52 -2.31 0.65
CA ILE A 150 -10.69 -2.34 1.87
C ILE A 150 -10.47 -0.91 2.45
N GLY A 151 -10.91 0.15 1.74
CA GLY A 151 -10.90 1.54 2.22
C GLY A 151 -9.83 2.44 1.60
N ASP A 152 -9.09 1.99 0.59
CA ASP A 152 -8.15 2.86 -0.13
C ASP A 152 -8.91 3.77 -1.11
N ARG A 153 -9.04 5.05 -0.74
CA ARG A 153 -9.77 6.03 -1.57
C ARG A 153 -9.11 6.31 -2.92
N LEU A 154 -7.79 6.11 -3.04
CA LEU A 154 -7.08 6.29 -4.31
C LEU A 154 -7.20 5.07 -5.22
N ALA A 155 -7.65 3.93 -4.68
CA ALA A 155 -7.87 2.74 -5.47
C ALA A 155 -9.09 2.87 -6.40
N LEU A 156 -10.11 3.69 -6.07
CA LEU A 156 -11.29 3.88 -6.93
C LEU A 156 -10.93 4.57 -8.28
N PRO A 157 -10.24 5.73 -8.30
CA PRO A 157 -9.78 6.30 -9.58
C PRO A 157 -8.83 5.36 -10.33
N MET A 158 -7.98 4.59 -9.62
CA MET A 158 -7.14 3.59 -10.25
C MET A 158 -7.97 2.46 -10.87
N ALA A 159 -9.01 1.98 -10.19
CA ALA A 159 -9.92 0.98 -10.73
C ALA A 159 -10.64 1.48 -12.01
N ALA A 160 -11.03 2.76 -12.05
CA ALA A 160 -11.59 3.37 -13.27
C ALA A 160 -10.56 3.38 -14.41
N GLY A 161 -9.30 3.71 -14.14
CA GLY A 161 -8.22 3.59 -15.12
C GLY A 161 -8.04 2.16 -15.62
N CYS A 162 -8.02 1.17 -14.72
CA CYS A 162 -7.92 -0.25 -15.06
C CYS A 162 -9.14 -0.74 -15.86
N LEU A 163 -10.34 -0.25 -15.56
CA LEU A 163 -11.55 -0.59 -16.31
C LEU A 163 -11.47 -0.10 -17.77
N LEU A 164 -10.94 1.11 -17.99
CA LEU A 164 -10.69 1.64 -19.34
C LEU A 164 -9.59 0.88 -20.09
N THR A 165 -8.67 0.25 -19.38
CA THR A 165 -7.59 -0.55 -19.99
C THR A 165 -8.15 -1.80 -20.68
N LEU A 166 -9.23 -2.41 -20.19
CA LEU A 166 -9.81 -3.61 -20.79
C LEU A 166 -10.29 -3.40 -22.23
N PRO A 167 -11.17 -2.43 -22.54
CA PRO A 167 -11.57 -2.16 -23.94
C PRO A 167 -10.41 -1.64 -24.77
N ALA A 168 -9.44 -0.93 -24.18
CA ALA A 168 -8.24 -0.50 -24.91
C ALA A 168 -7.42 -1.70 -25.39
N ILE A 169 -7.10 -2.66 -24.51
CA ILE A 169 -6.34 -3.86 -24.88
C ILE A 169 -7.12 -4.72 -25.85
N ALA A 170 -8.42 -4.98 -25.59
CA ALA A 170 -9.27 -5.76 -26.47
C ALA A 170 -9.30 -5.16 -27.89
N GLY A 171 -9.50 -3.86 -28.00
CA GLY A 171 -9.53 -3.14 -29.28
C GLY A 171 -8.19 -3.13 -29.99
N LEU A 172 -7.07 -2.92 -29.26
CA LEU A 172 -5.72 -2.95 -29.84
C LEU A 172 -5.40 -4.32 -30.45
N TYR A 173 -5.66 -5.42 -29.73
CA TYR A 173 -5.45 -6.76 -30.27
C TYR A 173 -6.42 -7.10 -31.41
N ALA A 174 -7.68 -6.66 -31.33
CA ALA A 174 -8.63 -6.85 -32.43
C ALA A 174 -8.15 -6.12 -33.71
N LEU A 175 -7.58 -4.95 -33.58
CA LEU A 175 -6.93 -4.21 -34.70
C LEU A 175 -5.70 -4.94 -35.24
N ALA A 176 -4.82 -5.43 -34.35
CA ALA A 176 -3.61 -6.16 -34.72
C ALA A 176 -3.95 -7.47 -35.47
N MET A 177 -4.96 -8.20 -34.99
CA MET A 177 -5.49 -9.42 -35.63
C MET A 177 -6.36 -9.15 -36.85
N ARG A 178 -6.65 -7.88 -37.14
CA ARG A 178 -7.55 -7.46 -38.26
C ARG A 178 -8.95 -8.07 -38.16
N LEU A 179 -9.49 -8.17 -36.95
CA LEU A 179 -10.84 -8.70 -36.73
C LEU A 179 -11.88 -7.65 -37.15
N GLY A 180 -12.53 -7.90 -38.32
CA GLY A 180 -13.55 -7.01 -38.87
C GLY A 180 -13.01 -5.74 -39.56
N SER A 181 -13.94 -4.94 -40.08
CA SER A 181 -13.67 -3.62 -40.68
C SER A 181 -13.89 -2.52 -39.63
N TRP A 182 -12.81 -1.88 -39.20
CA TRP A 182 -12.88 -0.82 -38.21
C TRP A 182 -13.04 0.53 -38.90
N GLY A 183 -14.20 1.19 -38.67
CA GLY A 183 -14.40 2.58 -39.06
C GLY A 183 -13.61 3.56 -38.19
N LEU A 184 -13.56 4.82 -38.59
CA LEU A 184 -12.87 5.88 -37.84
C LEU A 184 -13.32 5.97 -36.38
N ALA A 185 -14.61 5.82 -36.13
CA ALA A 185 -15.20 5.84 -34.78
C ALA A 185 -14.63 4.72 -33.89
N GLY A 186 -14.42 3.49 -34.42
CA GLY A 186 -13.81 2.40 -33.69
C GLY A 186 -12.37 2.67 -33.33
N HIS A 187 -11.57 3.17 -34.28
CA HIS A 187 -10.19 3.61 -33.98
C HIS A 187 -10.16 4.70 -32.91
N ALA A 188 -11.07 5.70 -33.00
CA ALA A 188 -11.15 6.79 -32.03
C ALA A 188 -11.53 6.30 -30.63
N ALA A 189 -12.49 5.37 -30.52
CA ALA A 189 -12.92 4.81 -29.24
C ALA A 189 -11.78 4.06 -28.53
N VAL A 190 -11.06 3.20 -29.24
CA VAL A 190 -9.92 2.45 -28.68
C VAL A 190 -8.76 3.37 -28.31
N ALA A 191 -8.43 4.32 -29.18
CA ALA A 191 -7.38 5.31 -28.95
C ALA A 191 -7.70 6.18 -27.71
N PHE A 192 -8.96 6.64 -27.60
CA PHE A 192 -9.43 7.39 -26.44
C PHE A 192 -9.34 6.54 -25.15
N ALA A 193 -9.80 5.29 -25.19
CA ALA A 193 -9.74 4.41 -24.02
C ALA A 193 -8.27 4.20 -23.55
N ALA A 194 -7.33 4.00 -24.47
CA ALA A 194 -5.91 3.85 -24.16
C ALA A 194 -5.30 5.13 -23.56
N ALA A 195 -5.54 6.28 -24.19
CA ALA A 195 -5.04 7.57 -23.71
C ALA A 195 -5.67 7.96 -22.35
N ALA A 196 -6.97 7.78 -22.20
CA ALA A 196 -7.69 8.09 -20.98
C ALA A 196 -7.26 7.18 -19.79
N SER A 197 -7.12 5.88 -20.01
CA SER A 197 -6.59 4.94 -19.01
C SER A 197 -5.20 5.38 -18.53
N ASN A 198 -4.30 5.70 -19.46
CA ASN A 198 -2.95 6.16 -19.15
C ASN A 198 -2.95 7.51 -18.41
N ALA A 199 -3.79 8.46 -18.81
CA ALA A 199 -3.94 9.76 -18.16
C ALA A 199 -4.49 9.64 -16.73
N VAL A 200 -5.53 8.83 -16.52
CA VAL A 200 -6.10 8.56 -15.18
C VAL A 200 -5.05 7.95 -14.27
N THR A 201 -4.31 6.94 -14.75
CA THR A 201 -3.22 6.33 -13.98
C THR A 201 -2.15 7.38 -13.64
N GLY A 202 -1.71 8.17 -14.61
CA GLY A 202 -0.77 9.26 -14.40
C GLY A 202 -1.25 10.29 -13.38
N HIS A 203 -2.53 10.68 -13.44
CA HIS A 203 -3.14 11.61 -12.47
C HIS A 203 -3.18 11.04 -11.04
N VAL A 204 -3.55 9.77 -10.89
CA VAL A 204 -3.59 9.10 -9.57
C VAL A 204 -2.20 9.05 -8.95
N LEU A 205 -1.18 8.73 -9.77
CA LEU A 205 0.22 8.75 -9.35
C LEU A 205 0.70 10.12 -8.89
N TRP A 206 0.40 11.14 -9.71
CA TRP A 206 0.74 12.52 -9.38
C TRP A 206 0.07 12.97 -8.08
N ARG A 207 -1.23 12.69 -7.91
CA ARG A 207 -1.94 12.99 -6.65
C ARG A 207 -1.30 12.31 -5.43
N ARG A 208 -0.86 11.06 -5.57
CA ARG A 208 -0.20 10.36 -4.47
C ARG A 208 1.15 10.96 -4.14
N ALA A 209 1.98 11.24 -5.15
CA ALA A 209 3.25 11.92 -4.98
C ALA A 209 3.06 13.29 -4.31
N ARG A 210 2.12 14.09 -4.81
CA ARG A 210 1.83 15.42 -4.26
C ARG A 210 1.30 15.38 -2.82
N ARG A 211 0.55 14.32 -2.44
CA ARG A 211 0.13 14.14 -1.04
C ARG A 211 1.32 13.80 -0.14
N ALA A 212 2.21 12.92 -0.59
CA ALA A 212 3.43 12.62 0.13
C ALA A 212 4.30 13.87 0.35
N TRP A 213 4.36 14.76 -0.64
CA TRP A 213 5.12 16.02 -0.53
C TRP A 213 4.46 17.04 0.41
N ARG A 214 3.13 17.19 0.35
CA ARG A 214 2.42 18.11 1.26
C ARG A 214 2.53 17.72 2.72
N THR A 215 2.78 16.45 3.01
CA THR A 215 3.11 16.00 4.37
C THR A 215 4.57 16.31 4.76
N GLN A 216 5.39 16.76 3.80
CA GLN A 216 6.79 17.15 4.00
C GLN A 216 7.01 18.68 3.91
N GLU A 217 6.00 19.48 3.51
CA GLU A 217 6.15 20.95 3.43
C GLU A 217 6.10 21.60 4.81
N PRO A 218 7.06 22.49 5.14
CA PRO A 218 7.15 23.18 6.43
C PRO A 218 6.21 24.39 6.46
N GLY A 219 4.98 24.20 6.86
CA GLY A 219 3.97 25.28 7.01
C GLY A 219 2.91 24.99 8.07
N GLY A 220 2.92 23.83 8.68
CA GLY A 220 2.21 23.42 9.88
C GLY A 220 3.19 22.74 10.81
N ALA A 221 2.83 22.42 12.06
CA ALA A 221 3.66 21.64 12.96
C ALA A 221 4.32 20.47 12.22
N PRO A 222 5.62 20.22 12.38
CA PRO A 222 6.39 19.30 11.55
C PRO A 222 5.69 17.95 11.48
N ALA A 223 5.44 17.44 10.26
CA ALA A 223 4.74 16.18 10.07
C ALA A 223 5.52 14.99 10.65
N LEU A 224 6.84 15.18 10.82
CA LEU A 224 7.76 14.20 11.39
C LEU A 224 8.43 14.80 12.63
N ASP A 225 8.62 13.95 13.63
CA ASP A 225 9.45 14.26 14.79
C ASP A 225 10.91 14.50 14.35
N PRO A 226 11.55 15.59 14.78
CA PRO A 226 12.87 15.98 14.28
C PRO A 226 13.97 14.96 14.63
N VAL A 227 13.85 14.26 15.75
CA VAL A 227 14.84 13.28 16.22
C VAL A 227 14.61 11.93 15.58
N THR A 228 13.42 11.39 15.68
CA THR A 228 13.12 9.98 15.35
C THR A 228 12.64 9.79 13.91
N ARG A 229 12.26 10.85 13.20
CA ARG A 229 11.74 10.83 11.83
C ARG A 229 10.45 10.00 11.65
N VAL A 230 9.78 9.62 12.75
CA VAL A 230 8.41 9.10 12.73
C VAL A 230 7.41 10.27 12.73
N HIS A 231 6.12 10.00 12.57
CA HIS A 231 5.11 11.05 12.61
C HIS A 231 5.15 11.82 13.94
N SER A 232 4.99 13.14 13.87
CA SER A 232 4.77 13.97 15.06
C SER A 232 3.40 13.64 15.70
N ALA A 233 3.21 14.04 16.96
CA ALA A 233 1.96 13.83 17.68
C ALA A 233 0.73 14.31 16.90
N GLU A 234 0.78 15.52 16.34
CA GLU A 234 -0.33 16.07 15.56
C GLU A 234 -0.56 15.28 14.24
N ALA A 235 0.50 14.91 13.54
CA ALA A 235 0.39 14.12 12.32
C ALA A 235 -0.22 12.74 12.62
N LEU A 236 0.17 12.12 13.74
CA LEU A 236 -0.38 10.85 14.20
C LEU A 236 -1.88 10.98 14.54
N VAL A 237 -2.28 11.98 15.30
CA VAL A 237 -3.70 12.22 15.65
C VAL A 237 -4.53 12.42 14.38
N ARG A 238 -4.04 13.20 13.40
CA ARG A 238 -4.71 13.33 12.09
C ARG A 238 -4.87 11.98 11.38
N GLN A 239 -3.87 11.11 11.43
CA GLN A 239 -3.94 9.75 10.86
C GLN A 239 -4.97 8.88 11.62
N LEU A 240 -5.03 8.95 12.94
CA LEU A 240 -6.01 8.25 13.76
C LEU A 240 -7.44 8.66 13.43
N VAL A 241 -7.73 9.97 13.36
CA VAL A 241 -9.04 10.49 12.97
C VAL A 241 -9.43 10.02 11.56
N ALA A 242 -8.49 10.06 10.63
CA ALA A 242 -8.72 9.60 9.26
C ALA A 242 -8.98 8.08 9.20
N ALA A 243 -8.23 7.28 9.97
CA ALA A 243 -8.42 5.84 10.07
C ALA A 243 -9.77 5.49 10.70
N GLN A 244 -10.19 6.21 11.73
CA GLN A 244 -11.49 6.02 12.37
C GLN A 244 -12.65 6.31 11.39
N LYS A 245 -12.56 7.37 10.57
CA LYS A 245 -13.52 7.63 9.49
C LYS A 245 -13.56 6.51 8.44
N ARG A 246 -12.40 5.94 8.10
CA ARG A 246 -12.32 4.80 7.16
C ARG A 246 -12.95 3.54 7.76
N ARG A 247 -12.68 3.23 9.03
CA ARG A 247 -13.24 2.05 9.72
C ARG A 247 -14.75 2.10 9.85
N ARG A 248 -15.34 3.26 10.16
CA ARG A 248 -16.81 3.45 10.15
C ARG A 248 -17.44 3.04 8.82
N ARG A 249 -16.74 3.21 7.69
CA ARG A 249 -17.23 2.88 6.35
C ARG A 249 -16.99 1.42 5.97
N THR A 250 -15.86 0.85 6.41
CA THR A 250 -15.43 -0.49 5.97
C THR A 250 -15.84 -1.59 6.93
N GLY A 251 -16.23 -1.25 8.15
CA GLY A 251 -16.55 -2.20 9.22
C GLY A 251 -15.37 -3.07 9.66
N ARG A 252 -14.14 -2.74 9.26
CA ARG A 252 -12.95 -3.53 9.60
C ARG A 252 -12.40 -3.15 10.97
N GLU A 253 -11.85 -4.15 11.65
CA GLU A 253 -11.15 -3.96 12.91
C GLU A 253 -9.74 -3.44 12.65
N GLY A 254 -9.27 -2.55 13.51
CA GLY A 254 -7.88 -2.07 13.55
C GLY A 254 -7.33 -2.20 14.96
N ALA A 255 -6.10 -1.76 15.16
CA ALA A 255 -5.48 -1.75 16.48
C ALA A 255 -4.57 -0.54 16.67
N LEU A 256 -4.36 -0.16 17.90
CA LEU A 256 -3.38 0.82 18.34
C LEU A 256 -2.38 0.13 19.27
N LEU A 257 -1.10 0.29 19.00
CA LEU A 257 -0.03 -0.17 19.85
C LEU A 257 0.71 1.03 20.41
N ALA A 258 0.68 1.22 21.74
CA ALA A 258 1.49 2.23 22.41
C ALA A 258 2.74 1.59 23.01
N VAL A 259 3.87 2.26 22.88
CA VAL A 259 5.15 1.88 23.49
C VAL A 259 5.58 3.02 24.40
N THR A 260 5.57 2.79 25.69
CA THR A 260 6.05 3.76 26.68
C THR A 260 7.43 3.35 27.18
N VAL A 261 8.36 4.30 27.14
CA VAL A 261 9.73 4.15 27.66
C VAL A 261 9.77 4.75 29.05
N PHE A 262 10.30 3.99 30.00
CA PHE A 262 10.37 4.39 31.41
C PHE A 262 11.75 4.95 31.74
N ALA A 263 11.76 5.99 32.58
CA ALA A 263 12.96 6.64 33.10
C ALA A 263 14.03 6.98 32.04
N PRO A 264 13.67 7.67 30.91
CA PRO A 264 14.64 8.06 29.89
C PRO A 264 15.74 8.98 30.44
N GLU A 265 15.45 9.73 31.51
CA GLU A 265 16.40 10.55 32.25
C GLU A 265 17.59 9.75 32.83
N ARG A 266 17.40 8.48 33.16
CA ARG A 266 18.51 7.62 33.58
C ARG A 266 19.48 7.34 32.43
N ILE A 267 18.96 7.14 31.23
CA ILE A 267 19.77 6.95 30.01
C ILE A 267 20.58 8.21 29.74
N ALA A 268 19.96 9.38 29.79
CA ALA A 268 20.64 10.65 29.60
C ALA A 268 21.68 10.91 30.68
N ALA A 269 21.41 10.51 31.95
CA ALA A 269 22.37 10.64 33.05
C ALA A 269 23.57 9.72 32.87
N GLN A 270 23.37 8.48 32.42
CA GLN A 270 24.44 7.48 32.23
C GLN A 270 25.30 7.74 31.00
N ALA A 271 24.69 7.97 29.85
CA ALA A 271 25.40 8.01 28.55
C ALA A 271 25.39 9.40 27.88
N GLY A 272 24.64 10.37 28.42
CA GLY A 272 24.54 11.72 27.86
C GLY A 272 23.26 11.92 27.03
N PRO A 273 22.91 13.21 26.75
CA PRO A 273 21.68 13.53 25.99
C PRO A 273 21.75 13.06 24.54
N ALA A 274 22.89 13.08 23.88
CA ALA A 274 23.06 12.58 22.52
C ALA A 274 22.80 11.07 22.42
N ALA A 275 23.25 10.29 23.40
CA ALA A 275 22.95 8.86 23.50
C ALA A 275 21.46 8.57 23.65
N LEU A 276 20.71 9.45 24.34
CA LEU A 276 19.26 9.34 24.44
C LEU A 276 18.58 9.53 23.06
N ASP A 277 19.07 10.45 22.24
CA ASP A 277 18.55 10.63 20.86
C ASP A 277 18.85 9.42 19.98
N GLU A 278 20.03 8.78 20.11
CA GLU A 278 20.35 7.53 19.44
C GLU A 278 19.42 6.40 19.88
N VAL A 279 19.07 6.32 21.18
CA VAL A 279 18.07 5.38 21.69
C VAL A 279 16.72 5.63 21.02
N TRP A 280 16.25 6.88 20.98
CA TRP A 280 14.95 7.21 20.35
C TRP A 280 14.91 6.83 18.88
N MET A 281 15.96 7.12 18.11
CA MET A 281 16.08 6.74 16.71
C MET A 281 16.04 5.21 16.53
N THR A 282 16.77 4.48 17.37
CA THR A 282 16.82 3.02 17.32
C THR A 282 15.49 2.38 17.66
N LEU A 283 14.81 2.86 18.70
CA LEU A 283 13.48 2.36 19.07
C LEU A 283 12.46 2.67 17.97
N ALA A 284 12.44 3.87 17.44
CA ALA A 284 11.56 4.25 16.33
C ALA A 284 11.76 3.34 15.11
N ALA A 285 13.02 3.05 14.73
CA ALA A 285 13.34 2.16 13.63
C ALA A 285 12.87 0.72 13.88
N ARG A 286 13.02 0.21 15.13
CA ARG A 286 12.52 -1.11 15.51
C ARG A 286 11.00 -1.17 15.45
N ILE A 287 10.30 -0.16 15.99
CA ILE A 287 8.83 -0.08 15.96
C ILE A 287 8.33 -0.03 14.52
N GLN A 288 8.93 0.81 13.66
CA GLN A 288 8.56 0.89 12.25
C GLN A 288 8.78 -0.43 11.51
N ARG A 289 9.88 -1.13 11.80
CA ARG A 289 10.19 -2.43 11.18
C ARG A 289 9.15 -3.48 11.53
N GLU A 290 8.76 -3.57 12.81
CA GLU A 290 7.77 -4.53 13.28
C GLU A 290 6.34 -4.16 12.87
N ALA A 291 5.98 -2.87 12.93
CA ALA A 291 4.69 -2.39 12.48
C ALA A 291 4.52 -2.50 10.95
N GLY A 292 5.62 -2.42 10.20
CA GLY A 292 5.64 -2.39 8.74
C GLY A 292 5.35 -1.01 8.14
N PRO A 293 5.73 -0.77 6.86
CA PRO A 293 5.71 0.56 6.25
C PRO A 293 4.31 1.12 5.96
N VAL A 294 3.26 0.29 6.07
CA VAL A 294 1.86 0.72 5.86
C VAL A 294 1.26 1.31 7.12
N ASN A 295 1.72 0.86 8.27
CA ASN A 295 1.17 1.24 9.55
C ASN A 295 1.91 2.48 10.06
N PRO A 296 1.25 3.66 10.14
CA PRO A 296 1.90 4.86 10.60
C PRO A 296 2.35 4.71 12.05
N VAL A 297 3.61 5.09 12.28
CA VAL A 297 4.21 5.18 13.62
C VAL A 297 4.46 6.65 13.91
N GLY A 298 4.13 7.09 15.11
CA GLY A 298 4.36 8.46 15.56
C GLY A 298 4.88 8.52 16.99
N ARG A 299 5.57 9.62 17.32
CA ARG A 299 5.94 9.97 18.68
C ARG A 299 4.84 10.86 19.25
N TYR A 300 4.11 10.34 20.22
CA TYR A 300 2.92 11.02 20.75
C TYR A 300 3.26 11.97 21.90
N TRP A 301 4.12 11.52 22.82
CA TRP A 301 4.70 12.31 23.91
C TRP A 301 6.19 12.02 24.00
N ASP A 302 6.92 12.76 24.83
CA ASP A 302 8.38 12.66 24.95
C ASP A 302 8.91 11.22 25.10
N ARG A 303 8.13 10.33 25.71
CA ARG A 303 8.50 8.95 25.99
C ARG A 303 7.52 7.90 25.44
N CYS A 304 6.58 8.31 24.58
CA CYS A 304 5.57 7.40 24.05
C CYS A 304 5.58 7.38 22.51
N PHE A 305 5.74 6.19 21.94
CA PHE A 305 5.49 5.93 20.53
C PHE A 305 4.16 5.23 20.36
N VAL A 306 3.50 5.52 19.25
CA VAL A 306 2.22 4.90 18.91
C VAL A 306 2.27 4.40 17.48
N ALA A 307 1.93 3.13 17.26
CA ALA A 307 1.76 2.52 15.94
C ALA A 307 0.27 2.27 15.70
N LEU A 308 -0.24 2.76 14.56
CA LEU A 308 -1.62 2.54 14.14
C LEU A 308 -1.70 1.42 13.11
N VAL A 309 -2.33 0.33 13.47
CA VAL A 309 -2.66 -0.76 12.54
C VAL A 309 -4.08 -0.53 12.02
N GLU A 310 -4.20 -0.08 10.78
CA GLU A 310 -5.50 0.29 10.20
C GLU A 310 -6.42 -0.91 9.97
N THR A 311 -5.85 -2.07 9.66
CA THR A 311 -6.61 -3.30 9.41
C THR A 311 -5.84 -4.50 9.94
N ILE A 312 -6.46 -5.28 10.79
CA ILE A 312 -5.89 -6.54 11.28
C ILE A 312 -6.40 -7.69 10.42
N PRO A 313 -5.50 -8.58 9.93
CA PRO A 313 -5.91 -9.76 9.16
C PRO A 313 -6.66 -10.78 10.00
N ALA A 314 -6.24 -10.93 11.25
CA ALA A 314 -6.85 -11.79 12.26
C ALA A 314 -6.39 -11.36 13.65
N ARG A 315 -7.20 -11.58 14.67
CA ARG A 315 -6.86 -11.22 16.06
C ARG A 315 -5.61 -11.93 16.59
N PRO A 316 -5.35 -13.23 16.31
CA PRO A 316 -4.09 -13.88 16.68
C PRO A 316 -2.85 -13.21 16.09
N TRP A 317 -2.96 -12.65 14.89
CA TRP A 317 -1.88 -11.88 14.27
C TRP A 317 -1.51 -10.65 15.09
N LEU A 318 -2.49 -9.94 15.66
CA LEU A 318 -2.26 -8.77 16.50
C LEU A 318 -1.49 -9.15 17.78
N ARG A 319 -1.82 -10.30 18.41
CA ARG A 319 -1.06 -10.84 19.54
C ARG A 319 0.39 -11.10 19.15
N THR A 320 0.60 -11.76 18.01
CA THR A 320 1.95 -12.03 17.49
C THR A 320 2.73 -10.74 17.24
N LEU A 321 2.08 -9.73 16.63
CA LEU A 321 2.69 -8.42 16.37
C LEU A 321 3.13 -7.74 17.67
N GLY A 322 2.26 -7.67 18.68
CA GLY A 322 2.59 -7.04 19.95
C GLY A 322 3.73 -7.75 20.69
N LEU A 323 3.74 -9.09 20.69
CA LEU A 323 4.83 -9.87 21.30
C LEU A 323 6.16 -9.75 20.54
N ARG A 324 6.12 -9.73 19.21
CA ARG A 324 7.31 -9.48 18.37
C ARG A 324 7.88 -8.10 18.62
N LEU A 325 7.01 -7.09 18.70
CA LEU A 325 7.41 -5.73 19.04
C LEU A 325 8.11 -5.68 20.39
N ALA A 326 7.52 -6.29 21.42
CA ALA A 326 8.13 -6.37 22.75
C ALA A 326 9.47 -7.11 22.73
N ALA A 327 9.59 -8.20 21.96
CA ALA A 327 10.85 -8.93 21.81
C ALA A 327 11.93 -8.08 21.12
N ALA A 328 11.57 -7.35 20.05
CA ALA A 328 12.49 -6.45 19.35
C ALA A 328 12.98 -5.31 20.23
N LEU A 329 12.12 -4.77 21.11
CA LEU A 329 12.48 -3.68 22.01
C LEU A 329 13.34 -4.14 23.20
N ARG A 330 13.30 -5.42 23.57
CA ARG A 330 14.21 -6.01 24.60
C ARG A 330 15.68 -6.08 24.16
N GLN A 331 15.93 -6.06 22.86
CA GLN A 331 17.31 -6.09 22.37
C GLN A 331 18.07 -4.86 22.88
N PRO A 332 19.32 -5.02 23.35
CA PRO A 332 20.11 -3.88 23.77
C PRO A 332 20.26 -2.85 22.64
N VAL A 333 20.38 -1.59 23.01
CA VAL A 333 20.70 -0.51 22.08
C VAL A 333 22.16 -0.14 22.28
N GLU A 334 22.93 -0.15 21.22
CA GLU A 334 24.29 0.37 21.22
C GLU A 334 24.22 1.86 20.94
N VAL A 335 24.84 2.65 21.80
CA VAL A 335 24.89 4.12 21.70
C VAL A 335 26.31 4.60 21.99
N THR A 336 26.63 5.79 21.52
CA THR A 336 27.89 6.45 21.82
C THR A 336 27.83 7.07 23.22
N GLY A 337 28.65 6.59 24.14
CA GLY A 337 28.77 7.13 25.48
C GLY A 337 29.44 8.51 25.51
N ARG A 338 29.49 9.14 26.70
CA ARG A 338 30.12 10.46 26.87
C ARG A 338 31.60 10.50 26.47
N ASP A 339 32.29 9.40 26.62
CA ASP A 339 33.70 9.26 26.33
C ASP A 339 33.96 8.82 24.87
N GLY A 340 32.94 8.76 24.02
CA GLY A 340 33.01 8.30 22.64
C GLY A 340 33.06 6.77 22.48
N GLU A 341 33.07 6.01 23.56
CA GLU A 341 33.03 4.55 23.52
C GLU A 341 31.63 4.00 23.34
N PRO A 342 31.43 2.88 22.63
CA PRO A 342 30.14 2.25 22.46
C PRO A 342 29.64 1.63 23.77
N VAL A 343 28.46 2.04 24.21
CA VAL A 343 27.81 1.53 25.41
C VAL A 343 26.55 0.77 25.04
N ARG A 344 26.35 -0.41 25.62
CA ARG A 344 25.12 -1.21 25.45
C ARG A 344 24.13 -0.91 26.54
N LEU A 345 23.00 -0.32 26.18
CA LEU A 345 21.93 0.04 27.10
C LEU A 345 20.72 -0.89 26.95
N ARG A 346 20.13 -1.28 28.06
CA ARG A 346 18.81 -1.92 28.07
C ARG A 346 17.76 -0.89 28.43
N VAL A 347 16.80 -0.72 27.54
CA VAL A 347 15.71 0.23 27.71
C VAL A 347 14.57 -0.45 28.51
N ASP A 348 14.07 0.23 29.53
CA ASP A 348 12.86 -0.18 30.24
C ASP A 348 11.63 0.35 29.51
N PHE A 349 10.70 -0.54 29.12
CA PHE A 349 9.55 -0.19 28.30
C PHE A 349 8.34 -1.07 28.62
N GLY A 350 7.17 -0.66 28.13
CA GLY A 350 5.96 -1.45 28.08
C GLY A 350 5.21 -1.23 26.78
N VAL A 351 4.50 -2.24 26.32
CA VAL A 351 3.69 -2.23 25.10
C VAL A 351 2.22 -2.41 25.47
N GLY A 352 1.38 -1.44 25.17
CA GLY A 352 -0.07 -1.51 25.30
C GLY A 352 -0.73 -1.74 23.95
N VAL A 353 -1.65 -2.72 23.87
CA VAL A 353 -2.35 -3.07 22.64
C VAL A 353 -3.85 -2.87 22.83
N VAL A 354 -4.45 -1.97 22.05
CA VAL A 354 -5.88 -1.68 22.04
C VAL A 354 -6.49 -2.11 20.72
N LEU A 355 -7.50 -2.98 20.80
CA LEU A 355 -8.31 -3.33 19.64
C LEU A 355 -9.30 -2.20 19.35
N LEU A 356 -9.22 -1.66 18.15
CA LEU A 356 -10.12 -0.63 17.70
C LEU A 356 -11.40 -1.27 17.14
N SER A 357 -12.44 -1.32 17.96
CA SER A 357 -13.75 -1.89 17.61
C SER A 357 -14.51 -1.03 16.58
N ARG A 358 -15.65 -1.56 16.11
CA ARG A 358 -16.58 -0.85 15.20
C ARG A 358 -17.25 0.34 15.87
N ARG A 359 -17.40 0.34 17.21
CA ARG A 359 -18.00 1.45 17.96
C ARG A 359 -17.06 2.65 17.94
N PRO A 360 -17.57 3.85 17.67
CA PRO A 360 -16.77 5.06 17.74
C PRO A 360 -16.34 5.29 19.19
N ALA A 361 -15.03 5.32 19.43
CA ALA A 361 -14.44 5.82 20.64
C ALA A 361 -13.75 7.15 20.32
N GLU A 362 -13.68 8.06 21.24
CA GLU A 362 -12.90 9.29 21.06
C GLU A 362 -11.42 8.92 20.91
N VAL A 363 -10.71 9.68 20.06
CA VAL A 363 -9.31 9.37 19.77
C VAL A 363 -8.44 9.48 21.02
N GLU A 364 -8.76 10.43 21.88
CA GLU A 364 -8.09 10.68 23.15
C GLU A 364 -8.27 9.47 24.10
N ASP A 365 -9.49 8.97 24.24
CA ASP A 365 -9.79 7.80 25.10
C ASP A 365 -9.00 6.56 24.67
N VAL A 366 -8.87 6.37 23.37
CA VAL A 366 -8.14 5.22 22.80
C VAL A 366 -6.63 5.35 23.04
N LEU A 367 -6.08 6.55 22.88
CA LEU A 367 -4.68 6.84 23.16
C LEU A 367 -4.37 6.65 24.65
N ASP A 368 -5.21 7.20 25.52
CA ASP A 368 -5.06 7.06 26.98
C ASP A 368 -5.18 5.59 27.43
N ALA A 369 -6.12 4.86 26.84
CA ALA A 369 -6.24 3.43 27.14
C ALA A 369 -4.98 2.65 26.71
N ALA A 370 -4.43 2.96 25.54
CA ALA A 370 -3.21 2.31 25.06
C ALA A 370 -1.99 2.65 25.93
N GLN A 371 -1.89 3.89 26.41
CA GLN A 371 -0.82 4.30 27.33
C GLN A 371 -0.93 3.64 28.70
N ARG A 372 -2.12 3.62 29.30
CA ARG A 372 -2.35 2.92 30.57
C ARG A 372 -1.98 1.43 30.49
N LEU A 373 -2.32 0.78 29.36
CA LEU A 373 -1.94 -0.62 29.14
C LEU A 373 -0.43 -0.77 28.97
N ALA A 374 0.24 0.17 28.28
CA ALA A 374 1.69 0.16 28.18
C ALA A 374 2.37 0.36 29.55
N GLU A 375 1.83 1.21 30.41
CA GLU A 375 2.30 1.40 31.77
C GLU A 375 2.11 0.11 32.63
N ALA A 376 0.93 -0.49 32.56
CA ALA A 376 0.65 -1.75 33.25
C ALA A 376 1.54 -2.90 32.76
N ALA A 377 1.90 -2.89 31.48
CA ALA A 377 2.80 -3.89 30.88
C ALA A 377 4.21 -3.91 31.49
N ARG A 378 4.63 -2.84 32.16
CA ARG A 378 5.95 -2.75 32.81
C ARG A 378 6.21 -3.89 33.80
N GLY A 379 5.19 -4.31 34.53
CA GLY A 379 5.28 -5.39 35.53
C GLY A 379 5.12 -6.79 34.95
N LEU A 380 4.78 -6.93 33.66
CA LEU A 380 4.47 -8.22 33.06
C LEU A 380 5.70 -8.88 32.43
N PRO A 381 5.79 -10.23 32.43
CA PRO A 381 6.91 -10.95 31.85
C PRO A 381 7.13 -10.67 30.37
N SER A 382 6.03 -10.57 29.59
CA SER A 382 6.09 -10.25 28.15
C SER A 382 6.37 -8.77 27.86
N ARG A 383 6.17 -7.87 28.83
CA ARG A 383 6.18 -6.42 28.63
C ARG A 383 5.13 -5.95 27.63
N ALA A 384 4.08 -6.75 27.41
CA ALA A 384 2.98 -6.45 26.53
C ALA A 384 1.64 -6.75 27.22
N ALA A 385 0.72 -5.78 27.19
CA ALA A 385 -0.60 -5.87 27.80
C ALA A 385 -1.70 -5.49 26.81
N THR A 386 -2.89 -6.02 27.05
CA THR A 386 -4.14 -5.60 26.41
C THR A 386 -5.25 -5.54 27.46
N ALA A 387 -6.40 -4.95 27.10
CA ALA A 387 -7.55 -4.92 27.99
C ALA A 387 -8.30 -6.26 27.96
N ASP A 388 -8.67 -6.77 29.12
CA ASP A 388 -9.63 -7.87 29.21
C ASP A 388 -11.00 -7.39 28.69
N PRO A 389 -11.65 -8.14 27.80
CA PRO A 389 -12.99 -7.79 27.31
C PRO A 389 -14.08 -7.78 28.40
N ARG A 390 -13.84 -8.38 29.57
CA ARG A 390 -14.85 -8.56 30.65
C ARG A 390 -14.89 -7.36 31.60
N ASP A 391 -13.75 -6.92 32.07
CA ASP A 391 -13.62 -5.89 33.10
C ASP A 391 -12.77 -4.67 32.68
N GLY A 392 -12.14 -4.74 31.47
CA GLY A 392 -11.25 -3.69 30.98
C GLY A 392 -9.89 -3.65 31.68
N GLY A 393 -9.61 -4.58 32.59
CA GLY A 393 -8.33 -4.68 33.31
C GLY A 393 -7.18 -5.02 32.35
N ALA A 394 -5.95 -4.66 32.74
CA ALA A 394 -4.77 -5.00 31.96
C ALA A 394 -4.39 -6.48 32.18
N VAL A 395 -4.33 -7.23 31.07
CA VAL A 395 -3.90 -8.64 31.10
C VAL A 395 -2.69 -8.84 30.19
N PRO A 396 -1.79 -9.81 30.52
CA PRO A 396 -0.69 -10.15 29.64
C PRO A 396 -1.18 -10.52 28.24
N LEU A 397 -0.54 -9.97 27.21
CA LEU A 397 -0.98 -10.16 25.81
C LEU A 397 -0.93 -11.63 25.38
N GLU A 398 -0.02 -12.44 25.93
CA GLU A 398 0.09 -13.88 25.70
C GLU A 398 -1.11 -14.67 26.22
N GLN A 399 -1.77 -14.18 27.29
CA GLN A 399 -2.92 -14.82 27.93
C GLN A 399 -4.26 -14.27 27.38
N ALA A 400 -4.22 -13.19 26.62
CA ALA A 400 -5.41 -12.52 26.14
C ALA A 400 -6.23 -13.40 25.19
N ARG A 401 -7.50 -13.60 25.51
CA ARG A 401 -8.48 -14.25 24.64
C ARG A 401 -9.01 -13.25 23.59
N LEU A 402 -8.18 -12.91 22.61
CA LEU A 402 -8.58 -12.02 21.53
C LEU A 402 -9.63 -12.64 20.59
N GLU A 403 -9.96 -13.92 20.75
CA GLU A 403 -10.88 -14.68 19.91
C GLU A 403 -12.36 -14.51 20.26
N ALA A 404 -12.68 -14.07 21.49
CA ALA A 404 -14.07 -13.83 21.89
C ALA A 404 -14.62 -12.60 21.17
N GLY A 405 -15.60 -12.80 20.28
CA GLY A 405 -16.45 -11.71 19.76
C GLY A 405 -17.12 -10.97 20.92
N PRO A 406 -17.61 -9.74 20.71
CA PRO A 406 -18.25 -8.98 21.77
C PRO A 406 -19.41 -9.81 22.37
N PRO A 407 -19.72 -9.64 23.67
CA PRO A 407 -20.78 -10.37 24.37
C PRO A 407 -22.19 -9.90 23.94
N GLU A 408 -22.43 -9.80 22.62
CA GLU A 408 -23.77 -9.45 22.11
C GLU A 408 -24.81 -10.53 22.40
N ARG A 409 -24.39 -11.78 22.64
CA ARG A 409 -25.33 -12.85 23.02
C ARG A 409 -25.67 -12.86 24.51
N ALA A 410 -24.80 -12.39 25.42
CA ALA A 410 -25.07 -12.35 26.85
C ALA A 410 -26.01 -11.18 27.22
N ALA A 411 -25.86 -10.01 26.58
CA ALA A 411 -26.75 -8.88 26.81
C ALA A 411 -28.15 -9.09 26.21
N ALA A 412 -28.27 -9.78 25.08
CA ALA A 412 -29.53 -10.16 24.49
C ALA A 412 -30.26 -11.25 25.33
N ALA A 413 -29.52 -12.22 25.89
CA ALA A 413 -30.07 -13.26 26.76
C ALA A 413 -30.54 -12.68 28.10
N ALA A 414 -29.80 -11.73 28.68
CA ALA A 414 -30.20 -11.05 29.93
C ALA A 414 -31.42 -10.13 29.70
N ALA A 415 -31.54 -9.47 28.54
CA ALA A 415 -32.70 -8.64 28.21
C ALA A 415 -33.96 -9.48 27.95
N VAL A 416 -33.83 -10.70 27.46
CA VAL A 416 -34.95 -11.64 27.26
C VAL A 416 -35.36 -12.30 28.60
N ALA A 417 -34.40 -12.62 29.44
CA ALA A 417 -34.68 -13.20 30.78
C ALA A 417 -35.31 -12.20 31.77
N GLY A 418 -34.96 -10.90 31.66
CA GLY A 418 -35.57 -9.84 32.51
C GLY A 418 -36.99 -9.43 32.09
N ARG A 419 -37.53 -9.91 30.96
CA ARG A 419 -38.92 -9.70 30.56
C ARG A 419 -39.86 -10.87 30.84
N ALA A 420 -39.37 -11.96 31.42
CA ALA A 420 -40.16 -13.16 31.70
C ALA A 420 -40.37 -13.44 33.22
N ALA A 421 -40.23 -12.40 34.05
CA ALA A 421 -40.68 -12.50 35.46
C ALA A 421 -42.03 -11.77 35.64
N PRO A 422 -43.05 -12.45 36.22
CA PRO A 422 -44.41 -11.97 36.32
C PRO A 422 -44.57 -10.77 37.27
#